data_69d969269b817d40ddef592929849952
#
_entry.id   69d969269b817d40ddef592929849952
#
_cell.length_a   1.000
_cell.length_b   1.000
_cell.length_c   1.000
_cell.angle_alpha   90.00
_cell.angle_beta   90.00
_cell.angle_gamma   90.00
#
_symmetry.space_group_name_H-M   'P 1'
#
loop_
_entity.id
_entity.type
_entity.pdbx_description
1 polymer ?
#
loop_
_entity_poly.entity_id
_entity_poly.type
_entity_poly.pdbx_seq_one_letter_code
_entity_poly.pdbx_strand_id
1 'polypeptide(L)'
;MKNETLYENLADHFDRFIVGAPRTGTLIRILQILFPPEEAETALRMPVMHKMTLSEWQAAIPEDHARLPEILNTMAARGTVQTYRQPGREDRYALLPSAKGWFDTPYWSGRETDDTRRLAPLWLQYREEAFGEELARGDMPTFRIVPVSRALKHDPEVLPFEDLRPRIEAQSISVVSFCPCRQMKNAVGQGCGHSLEVCFSFGSMARYLADHGMGREVSIKETLEIAKACEEEGLAHCVENIDGYLGTLCNCCGCCCLFIDTKKRLGFNALAPSAHLAHVTLEACTACGECIDRCPMEAITQPDHGPLKVDEQQCIGCGLCSAHCPEQAITLMPRQPANDPPDLGTFLERKLA
;
A
#
# COMPACT_ATOMS: atom_id res chain seq x y z
N MET A 1 23.55 -24.56 6.06
CA MET A 1 23.92 -24.64 4.62
C MET A 1 22.74 -24.92 3.70
N LYS A 2 22.10 -26.14 3.68
CA LYS A 2 20.97 -26.36 2.74
C LYS A 2 19.77 -25.42 2.93
N ASN A 3 19.38 -25.12 4.17
CA ASN A 3 18.28 -24.20 4.45
C ASN A 3 18.61 -22.72 4.16
N GLU A 4 19.83 -22.30 4.34
CA GLU A 4 20.27 -20.92 4.10
C GLU A 4 20.22 -20.61 2.60
N THR A 5 20.78 -21.48 1.77
CA THR A 5 20.74 -21.37 0.31
C THR A 5 19.30 -21.38 -0.25
N LEU A 6 18.36 -22.11 0.38
CA LEU A 6 16.96 -22.12 -0.01
C LEU A 6 16.34 -20.72 0.08
N TYR A 7 16.52 -20.03 1.21
CA TYR A 7 15.94 -18.70 1.42
C TYR A 7 16.69 -17.59 0.70
N GLU A 8 17.99 -17.76 0.43
CA GLU A 8 18.72 -16.85 -0.46
C GLU A 8 18.16 -16.91 -1.89
N ASN A 9 17.95 -18.13 -2.42
CA ASN A 9 17.31 -18.31 -3.72
C ASN A 9 15.87 -17.77 -3.74
N LEU A 10 15.12 -17.93 -2.64
CA LEU A 10 13.77 -17.42 -2.52
C LEU A 10 13.75 -15.89 -2.50
N ALA A 11 14.70 -15.23 -1.84
CA ALA A 11 14.86 -13.78 -1.88
C ALA A 11 15.14 -13.29 -3.31
N ASP A 12 16.12 -13.90 -4.00
CA ASP A 12 16.44 -13.57 -5.39
C ASP A 12 15.25 -13.83 -6.34
N HIS A 13 14.42 -14.83 -6.04
CA HIS A 13 13.20 -15.09 -6.79
C HIS A 13 12.16 -14.00 -6.61
N PHE A 14 11.92 -13.54 -5.37
CA PHE A 14 10.99 -12.45 -5.07
C PHE A 14 11.49 -11.08 -5.53
N ASP A 15 12.80 -10.88 -5.66
CA ASP A 15 13.37 -9.62 -6.18
C ASP A 15 13.02 -9.34 -7.66
N ARG A 16 12.49 -10.33 -8.35
CA ARG A 16 12.01 -10.23 -9.74
C ARG A 16 10.60 -9.65 -9.88
N PHE A 17 9.89 -9.38 -8.77
CA PHE A 17 8.59 -8.70 -8.81
C PHE A 17 8.74 -7.19 -9.12
N ILE A 18 7.62 -6.55 -9.49
CA ILE A 18 7.53 -5.09 -9.72
C ILE A 18 8.02 -4.30 -8.49
N VAL A 19 7.63 -4.73 -7.30
CA VAL A 19 8.26 -4.35 -6.04
C VAL A 19 9.01 -5.58 -5.58
N GLY A 20 10.32 -5.52 -5.69
CA GLY A 20 11.20 -6.62 -5.39
C GLY A 20 11.38 -6.85 -3.88
N ALA A 21 12.36 -7.70 -3.59
CA ALA A 21 12.74 -8.01 -2.23
C ALA A 21 14.28 -8.14 -2.17
N PRO A 22 15.03 -7.02 -2.18
CA PRO A 22 16.47 -7.03 -2.17
C PRO A 22 17.03 -7.85 -1.01
N ARG A 23 17.95 -8.77 -1.33
CA ARG A 23 18.47 -9.75 -0.37
C ARG A 23 19.29 -9.09 0.74
N THR A 24 18.86 -9.29 1.99
CA THR A 24 19.57 -8.96 3.23
C THR A 24 19.43 -10.12 4.22
N GLY A 25 20.27 -10.13 5.25
CA GLY A 25 20.11 -11.09 6.35
C GLY A 25 18.76 -10.95 7.08
N THR A 26 18.22 -9.75 7.14
CA THR A 26 16.91 -9.47 7.73
C THR A 26 15.78 -10.03 6.87
N LEU A 27 15.85 -9.89 5.54
CA LEU A 27 14.88 -10.50 4.63
C LEU A 27 14.86 -12.03 4.76
N ILE A 28 16.05 -12.67 4.83
CA ILE A 28 16.12 -14.12 5.04
C ILE A 28 15.36 -14.55 6.29
N ARG A 29 15.49 -13.82 7.40
CA ARG A 29 14.75 -14.09 8.64
C ARG A 29 13.24 -13.89 8.48
N ILE A 30 12.80 -12.88 7.73
CA ILE A 30 11.39 -12.64 7.39
C ILE A 30 10.85 -13.83 6.59
N LEU A 31 11.55 -14.24 5.53
CA LEU A 31 11.14 -15.36 4.68
C LEU A 31 11.06 -16.68 5.44
N GLN A 32 11.97 -16.95 6.38
CA GLN A 32 11.94 -18.13 7.24
C GLN A 32 10.70 -18.20 8.16
N ILE A 33 10.14 -17.05 8.53
CA ILE A 33 8.88 -16.98 9.31
C ILE A 33 7.68 -17.22 8.40
N LEU A 34 7.67 -16.60 7.22
CA LEU A 34 6.53 -16.58 6.30
C LEU A 34 6.40 -17.87 5.50
N PHE A 35 7.53 -18.51 5.15
CA PHE A 35 7.59 -19.67 4.27
C PHE A 35 8.29 -20.83 4.97
N PRO A 36 7.56 -21.80 5.57
CA PRO A 36 8.17 -23.09 5.95
C PRO A 36 8.92 -23.72 4.79
N PRO A 37 9.94 -24.58 5.01
CA PRO A 37 10.81 -25.08 3.95
C PRO A 37 10.06 -25.68 2.74
N GLU A 38 9.02 -26.48 2.95
CA GLU A 38 8.21 -27.06 1.88
C GLU A 38 7.47 -25.98 1.04
N GLU A 39 6.91 -24.96 1.70
CA GLU A 39 6.26 -23.83 1.02
C GLU A 39 7.29 -22.97 0.28
N ALA A 40 8.51 -22.79 0.82
CA ALA A 40 9.60 -22.08 0.17
C ALA A 40 10.08 -22.79 -1.10
N GLU A 41 10.22 -24.13 -1.05
CA GLU A 41 10.56 -24.94 -2.22
C GLU A 41 9.46 -24.88 -3.29
N THR A 42 8.19 -24.91 -2.90
CA THR A 42 7.05 -24.76 -3.81
C THR A 42 7.05 -23.36 -4.42
N ALA A 43 7.24 -22.30 -3.62
CA ALA A 43 7.29 -20.92 -4.09
C ALA A 43 8.39 -20.68 -5.14
N LEU A 44 9.59 -21.28 -4.99
CA LEU A 44 10.67 -21.21 -5.96
C LEU A 44 10.31 -21.77 -7.34
N ARG A 45 9.39 -22.73 -7.40
CA ARG A 45 8.93 -23.32 -8.66
C ARG A 45 7.79 -22.52 -9.29
N MET A 46 7.13 -21.63 -8.52
CA MET A 46 6.05 -20.78 -9.01
C MET A 46 6.63 -19.58 -9.81
N PRO A 47 6.19 -19.34 -11.06
CA PRO A 47 6.66 -18.17 -11.80
C PRO A 47 6.12 -16.87 -11.14
N VAL A 48 6.99 -15.86 -11.08
CA VAL A 48 6.60 -14.54 -10.59
C VAL A 48 5.63 -13.85 -11.54
N MET A 49 4.67 -13.10 -11.02
CA MET A 49 3.68 -12.33 -11.78
C MET A 49 2.82 -13.17 -12.75
N HIS A 50 2.70 -14.47 -12.52
CA HIS A 50 1.93 -15.36 -13.36
C HIS A 50 0.97 -16.20 -12.51
N LYS A 51 -0.25 -16.39 -13.01
CA LYS A 51 -1.28 -17.22 -12.37
C LYS A 51 -1.56 -18.46 -13.20
N MET A 52 -1.54 -19.61 -12.55
CA MET A 52 -1.80 -20.93 -13.16
C MET A 52 -2.94 -21.63 -12.46
N THR A 53 -3.67 -22.48 -13.20
CA THR A 53 -4.65 -23.39 -12.61
C THR A 53 -3.96 -24.49 -11.81
N LEU A 54 -4.71 -25.19 -10.96
CA LEU A 54 -4.16 -26.34 -10.22
C LEU A 54 -3.66 -27.43 -11.19
N SER A 55 -4.40 -27.70 -12.27
CA SER A 55 -4.02 -28.67 -13.29
C SER A 55 -2.71 -28.29 -13.98
N GLU A 56 -2.51 -27.03 -14.32
CA GLU A 56 -1.24 -26.52 -14.88
C GLU A 56 -0.08 -26.67 -13.90
N TRP A 57 -0.32 -26.38 -12.61
CA TRP A 57 0.67 -26.58 -11.54
C TRP A 57 1.06 -28.04 -11.35
N GLN A 58 0.07 -28.95 -11.34
CA GLN A 58 0.32 -30.38 -11.21
C GLN A 58 1.12 -30.94 -12.40
N ALA A 59 0.91 -30.40 -13.59
CA ALA A 59 1.72 -30.76 -14.77
C ALA A 59 3.16 -30.22 -14.69
N ALA A 60 3.34 -29.04 -14.07
CA ALA A 60 4.65 -28.40 -13.91
C ALA A 60 5.51 -29.00 -12.77
N ILE A 61 4.86 -29.61 -11.75
CA ILE A 61 5.50 -30.18 -10.56
C ILE A 61 4.98 -31.61 -10.33
N PRO A 62 5.31 -32.59 -11.18
CA PRO A 62 4.75 -33.93 -11.13
C PRO A 62 5.08 -34.72 -9.87
N GLU A 63 6.23 -34.47 -9.24
CA GLU A 63 6.72 -35.14 -8.03
C GLU A 63 5.87 -34.82 -6.79
N ASP A 64 5.23 -33.64 -6.75
CA ASP A 64 4.39 -33.19 -5.63
C ASP A 64 2.89 -33.23 -5.95
N HIS A 65 2.51 -33.84 -7.08
CA HIS A 65 1.16 -33.79 -7.64
C HIS A 65 0.04 -34.06 -6.63
N ALA A 66 0.20 -35.05 -5.77
CA ALA A 66 -0.83 -35.46 -4.79
C ALA A 66 -0.96 -34.47 -3.62
N ARG A 67 0.12 -33.79 -3.21
CA ARG A 67 0.18 -32.87 -2.06
C ARG A 67 0.03 -31.40 -2.44
N LEU A 68 0.24 -31.08 -3.71
CA LEU A 68 0.24 -29.71 -4.19
C LEU A 68 -1.04 -28.93 -3.85
N PRO A 69 -2.26 -29.50 -3.94
CA PRO A 69 -3.48 -28.79 -3.53
C PRO A 69 -3.48 -28.36 -2.07
N GLU A 70 -2.98 -29.22 -1.18
CA GLU A 70 -2.89 -28.93 0.26
C GLU A 70 -1.86 -27.83 0.52
N ILE A 71 -0.69 -27.91 -0.11
CA ILE A 71 0.38 -26.92 0.01
C ILE A 71 -0.11 -25.54 -0.48
N LEU A 72 -0.70 -25.46 -1.68
CA LEU A 72 -1.21 -24.19 -2.23
C LEU A 72 -2.33 -23.59 -1.38
N ASN A 73 -3.24 -24.41 -0.84
CA ASN A 73 -4.29 -23.93 0.06
C ASN A 73 -3.72 -23.41 1.40
N THR A 74 -2.69 -24.07 1.93
CA THR A 74 -1.99 -23.62 3.15
C THR A 74 -1.26 -22.31 2.89
N MET A 75 -0.55 -22.17 1.78
CA MET A 75 0.10 -20.93 1.35
C MET A 75 -0.93 -19.81 1.15
N ALA A 76 -2.10 -20.10 0.57
CA ALA A 76 -3.17 -19.13 0.40
C ALA A 76 -3.76 -18.68 1.75
N ALA A 77 -3.98 -19.59 2.68
CA ALA A 77 -4.45 -19.26 4.02
C ALA A 77 -3.41 -18.46 4.84
N ARG A 78 -2.11 -18.70 4.60
CA ARG A 78 -1.00 -17.95 5.21
C ARG A 78 -0.81 -16.56 4.60
N GLY A 79 -1.28 -16.34 3.37
CA GLY A 79 -1.14 -15.05 2.69
C GLY A 79 0.13 -14.93 1.86
N THR A 80 0.70 -16.02 1.36
CA THR A 80 1.87 -16.03 0.48
C THR A 80 1.53 -16.33 -0.97
N VAL A 81 0.33 -16.88 -1.20
CA VAL A 81 -0.25 -17.17 -2.52
C VAL A 81 -1.66 -16.61 -2.59
N GLN A 82 -2.00 -15.92 -3.66
CA GLN A 82 -3.37 -15.48 -3.94
C GLN A 82 -4.14 -16.54 -4.71
N THR A 83 -5.38 -16.81 -4.30
CA THR A 83 -6.34 -17.61 -5.06
C THR A 83 -7.25 -16.72 -5.91
N TYR A 84 -7.52 -17.17 -7.15
CA TYR A 84 -8.44 -16.53 -8.08
C TYR A 84 -9.59 -17.47 -8.36
N ARG A 85 -10.70 -17.27 -7.67
CA ARG A 85 -11.92 -18.09 -7.81
C ARG A 85 -12.92 -17.41 -8.75
N GLN A 86 -13.44 -18.18 -9.70
CA GLN A 86 -14.50 -17.75 -10.61
C GLN A 86 -15.53 -18.89 -10.75
N PRO A 87 -16.85 -18.61 -10.65
CA PRO A 87 -17.87 -19.63 -10.82
C PRO A 87 -17.71 -20.39 -12.15
N GLY A 88 -17.72 -21.72 -12.11
CA GLY A 88 -17.61 -22.58 -13.28
C GLY A 88 -16.22 -22.66 -13.92
N ARG A 89 -15.19 -22.13 -13.29
CA ARG A 89 -13.79 -22.24 -13.72
C ARG A 89 -12.95 -22.87 -12.64
N GLU A 90 -11.85 -23.52 -13.04
CA GLU A 90 -10.84 -24.01 -12.14
C GLU A 90 -10.14 -22.86 -11.40
N ASP A 91 -9.87 -23.05 -10.11
CA ASP A 91 -9.14 -22.09 -9.29
C ASP A 91 -7.72 -21.86 -9.84
N ARG A 92 -7.28 -20.60 -9.81
CA ARG A 92 -5.90 -20.24 -10.16
C ARG A 92 -5.17 -19.72 -8.95
N TYR A 93 -3.87 -19.93 -8.95
CA TYR A 93 -2.95 -19.55 -7.88
C TYR A 93 -1.81 -18.73 -8.45
N ALA A 94 -1.39 -17.70 -7.70
CA ALA A 94 -0.22 -16.90 -8.01
C ALA A 94 0.53 -16.52 -6.74
N LEU A 95 1.85 -16.46 -6.81
CA LEU A 95 2.66 -15.89 -5.72
C LEU A 95 2.23 -14.44 -5.47
N LEU A 96 2.12 -14.06 -4.21
CA LEU A 96 1.97 -12.66 -3.82
C LEU A 96 3.35 -11.98 -3.82
N PRO A 97 3.42 -10.69 -4.23
CA PRO A 97 4.64 -9.90 -4.12
C PRO A 97 4.94 -9.52 -2.66
N SER A 98 6.05 -8.83 -2.44
CA SER A 98 6.40 -8.25 -1.13
C SER A 98 5.33 -7.26 -0.65
N ALA A 99 5.00 -6.25 -1.45
CA ALA A 99 3.94 -5.26 -1.21
C ALA A 99 3.11 -5.07 -2.51
N LYS A 100 1.83 -5.01 -2.47
CA LYS A 100 0.84 -5.49 -1.51
C LYS A 100 0.75 -7.02 -1.54
N GLY A 101 1.20 -7.66 -0.50
CA GLY A 101 1.26 -9.11 -0.47
C GLY A 101 1.72 -9.61 0.89
N TRP A 102 2.78 -10.45 0.94
CA TRP A 102 3.20 -11.08 2.18
C TRP A 102 3.82 -10.13 3.25
N PHE A 103 4.07 -8.84 2.91
CA PHE A 103 4.27 -7.78 3.89
C PHE A 103 2.98 -7.46 4.66
N ASP A 104 1.85 -7.46 3.95
CA ASP A 104 0.56 -6.96 4.46
C ASP A 104 -0.29 -8.08 5.08
N THR A 105 -0.31 -9.26 4.45
CA THR A 105 -1.22 -10.37 4.76
C THR A 105 -1.21 -10.83 6.21
N PRO A 106 -0.07 -10.89 6.93
CA PRO A 106 -0.05 -11.30 8.34
C PRO A 106 -0.83 -10.36 9.26
N TYR A 107 -1.00 -9.10 8.85
CA TYR A 107 -1.60 -8.05 9.67
C TYR A 107 -3.04 -7.70 9.28
N TRP A 108 -3.49 -8.07 8.08
CA TRP A 108 -4.82 -7.67 7.57
C TRP A 108 -6.00 -8.14 8.40
N SER A 109 -5.90 -9.30 9.06
CA SER A 109 -6.94 -9.80 9.96
C SER A 109 -7.05 -9.03 11.28
N GLY A 110 -6.09 -8.16 11.60
CA GLY A 110 -5.99 -7.48 12.89
C GLY A 110 -5.58 -8.37 14.06
N ARG A 111 -5.35 -9.66 13.82
CA ARG A 111 -4.96 -10.61 14.87
C ARG A 111 -3.49 -10.45 15.22
N GLU A 112 -3.22 -10.36 16.50
CA GLU A 112 -1.86 -10.43 17.01
C GLU A 112 -1.47 -11.90 17.23
N THR A 113 -0.40 -12.34 16.56
CA THR A 113 0.15 -13.69 16.64
C THR A 113 1.64 -13.63 17.00
N ASP A 114 2.24 -14.78 17.36
CA ASP A 114 3.69 -14.84 17.57
C ASP A 114 4.46 -14.43 16.31
N ASP A 115 3.99 -14.81 15.14
CA ASP A 115 4.61 -14.44 13.87
C ASP A 115 4.52 -12.92 13.62
N THR A 116 3.36 -12.28 13.82
CA THR A 116 3.23 -10.83 13.64
C THR A 116 4.12 -10.06 14.61
N ARG A 117 4.28 -10.52 15.87
CA ARG A 117 5.20 -9.92 16.84
C ARG A 117 6.67 -10.08 16.43
N ARG A 118 7.06 -11.23 15.88
CA ARG A 118 8.42 -11.49 15.40
C ARG A 118 8.73 -10.75 14.10
N LEU A 119 7.77 -10.63 13.20
CA LEU A 119 7.90 -9.95 11.91
C LEU A 119 8.01 -8.44 12.05
N ALA A 120 7.28 -7.81 12.98
CA ALA A 120 7.21 -6.35 13.07
C ALA A 120 8.59 -5.66 13.20
N PRO A 121 9.48 -6.02 14.14
CA PRO A 121 10.80 -5.41 14.23
C PRO A 121 11.67 -5.72 13.00
N LEU A 122 11.54 -6.91 12.41
CA LEU A 122 12.29 -7.28 11.22
C LEU A 122 11.88 -6.43 10.00
N TRP A 123 10.58 -6.18 9.82
CA TRP A 123 10.11 -5.33 8.73
C TRP A 123 10.58 -3.88 8.88
N LEU A 124 10.59 -3.35 10.10
CA LEU A 124 11.10 -2.01 10.35
C LEU A 124 12.60 -1.92 10.04
N GLN A 125 13.37 -2.93 10.45
CA GLN A 125 14.78 -3.04 10.14
C GLN A 125 15.03 -3.19 8.64
N TYR A 126 14.31 -4.09 7.97
CA TYR A 126 14.45 -4.34 6.53
C TYR A 126 14.10 -3.11 5.68
N ARG A 127 13.10 -2.32 6.10
CA ARG A 127 12.78 -1.05 5.45
C ARG A 127 13.97 -0.09 5.46
N GLU A 128 14.68 0.03 6.58
CA GLU A 128 15.86 0.90 6.69
C GLU A 128 17.06 0.34 5.91
N GLU A 129 17.21 -0.99 5.84
CA GLU A 129 18.34 -1.65 5.18
C GLU A 129 18.26 -1.62 3.65
N ALA A 130 17.08 -1.85 3.07
CA ALA A 130 16.95 -2.05 1.63
C ALA A 130 15.53 -1.76 1.08
N PHE A 131 14.47 -2.15 1.80
CA PHE A 131 13.12 -2.14 1.24
C PHE A 131 12.59 -0.72 0.98
N GLY A 132 13.04 0.27 1.77
CA GLY A 132 12.69 1.68 1.54
C GLY A 132 13.21 2.19 0.19
N GLU A 133 14.45 1.85 -0.17
CA GLU A 133 15.02 2.16 -1.48
C GLU A 133 14.31 1.40 -2.59
N GLU A 134 14.02 0.12 -2.37
CA GLU A 134 13.29 -0.73 -3.32
C GLU A 134 11.91 -0.16 -3.69
N LEU A 135 11.16 0.40 -2.73
CA LEU A 135 9.88 1.04 -3.00
C LEU A 135 10.00 2.22 -3.97
N ALA A 136 11.17 2.84 -4.04
CA ALA A 136 11.51 3.93 -4.94
C ALA A 136 12.25 3.47 -6.20
N ARG A 137 12.47 2.16 -6.38
CA ARG A 137 13.18 1.62 -7.55
C ARG A 137 12.52 2.06 -8.85
N GLY A 138 13.35 2.46 -9.81
CA GLY A 138 12.91 3.04 -11.09
C GLY A 138 12.47 4.51 -10.94
N ASP A 139 11.94 5.07 -12.00
CA ASP A 139 11.49 6.46 -12.05
C ASP A 139 9.98 6.63 -11.77
N MET A 140 9.30 5.51 -11.47
CA MET A 140 7.85 5.45 -11.31
C MET A 140 7.45 4.82 -9.96
N PRO A 141 7.00 5.61 -8.97
CA PRO A 141 6.43 5.07 -7.74
C PRO A 141 5.22 4.18 -8.01
N THR A 142 5.10 3.07 -7.27
CA THR A 142 3.99 2.11 -7.41
C THR A 142 2.66 2.68 -6.89
N PHE A 143 2.72 3.56 -5.90
CA PHE A 143 1.56 4.19 -5.27
C PHE A 143 1.59 5.69 -5.41
N ARG A 144 0.41 6.31 -5.37
CA ARG A 144 0.23 7.76 -5.41
C ARG A 144 -0.76 8.25 -4.37
N ILE A 145 -0.62 9.51 -4.01
CA ILE A 145 -1.62 10.26 -3.23
C ILE A 145 -2.75 10.71 -4.14
N VAL A 146 -3.96 10.67 -3.58
CA VAL A 146 -5.15 11.31 -4.12
C VAL A 146 -5.65 12.31 -3.10
N PRO A 147 -6.05 13.52 -3.49
CA PRO A 147 -6.57 14.51 -2.56
C PRO A 147 -7.81 14.03 -1.84
N VAL A 148 -8.00 14.46 -0.59
CA VAL A 148 -9.25 14.19 0.13
C VAL A 148 -10.42 14.90 -0.55
N SER A 149 -11.59 14.24 -0.60
CA SER A 149 -12.77 14.71 -1.36
C SER A 149 -13.21 16.12 -0.95
N ARG A 150 -13.06 16.47 0.32
CA ARG A 150 -13.42 17.78 0.84
C ARG A 150 -12.54 18.91 0.28
N ALA A 151 -11.29 18.64 -0.03
CA ALA A 151 -10.37 19.62 -0.60
C ALA A 151 -10.69 19.94 -2.07
N LEU A 152 -11.33 19.01 -2.77
CA LEU A 152 -11.68 19.14 -4.20
C LEU A 152 -13.03 19.82 -4.44
N LYS A 153 -13.85 20.09 -3.42
CA LYS A 153 -15.22 20.60 -3.57
C LYS A 153 -15.35 21.94 -4.33
N HIS A 154 -14.29 22.70 -4.41
CA HIS A 154 -14.26 24.01 -5.04
C HIS A 154 -13.37 24.06 -6.29
N ASP A 155 -12.82 22.91 -6.70
CA ASP A 155 -12.00 22.82 -7.91
C ASP A 155 -12.89 22.40 -9.10
N PRO A 156 -13.13 23.28 -10.08
CA PRO A 156 -13.90 22.94 -11.27
C PRO A 156 -13.15 22.00 -12.23
N GLU A 157 -11.86 21.79 -12.02
CA GLU A 157 -10.97 21.01 -12.90
C GLU A 157 -10.46 19.74 -12.22
N VAL A 158 -11.25 19.12 -11.31
CA VAL A 158 -10.89 17.84 -10.68
C VAL A 158 -10.62 16.79 -11.75
N LEU A 159 -9.40 16.27 -11.74
CA LEU A 159 -9.02 15.23 -12.70
C LEU A 159 -9.71 13.90 -12.34
N PRO A 160 -10.25 13.15 -13.34
CA PRO A 160 -11.04 11.93 -13.08
C PRO A 160 -10.34 10.90 -12.21
N PHE A 161 -9.02 10.78 -12.30
CA PHE A 161 -8.24 9.85 -11.50
C PHE A 161 -8.03 10.31 -10.03
N GLU A 162 -8.34 11.56 -9.70
CA GLU A 162 -8.26 12.11 -8.34
C GLU A 162 -9.63 12.13 -7.63
N ASP A 163 -10.75 11.97 -8.34
CA ASP A 163 -12.05 11.75 -7.72
C ASP A 163 -12.23 10.26 -7.37
N LEU A 164 -12.06 9.94 -6.10
CA LEU A 164 -12.19 8.57 -5.60
C LEU A 164 -13.64 8.06 -5.58
N ARG A 165 -14.62 8.94 -5.42
CA ARG A 165 -16.02 8.52 -5.27
C ARG A 165 -16.51 7.68 -6.45
N PRO A 166 -16.49 8.14 -7.71
CA PRO A 166 -16.97 7.34 -8.85
C PRO A 166 -16.12 6.08 -9.05
N ARG A 167 -14.82 6.11 -8.72
CA ARG A 167 -13.94 4.96 -8.81
C ARG A 167 -14.30 3.87 -7.79
N ILE A 168 -14.70 4.26 -6.58
CA ILE A 168 -15.19 3.34 -5.54
C ILE A 168 -16.59 2.83 -5.92
N GLU A 169 -17.49 3.70 -6.41
CA GLU A 169 -18.85 3.33 -6.82
C GLU A 169 -18.88 2.33 -7.98
N ALA A 170 -17.85 2.32 -8.82
CA ALA A 170 -17.69 1.36 -9.91
C ALA A 170 -17.23 -0.05 -9.46
N GLN A 171 -16.85 -0.24 -8.20
CA GLN A 171 -16.36 -1.53 -7.70
C GLN A 171 -17.52 -2.51 -7.42
N SER A 172 -17.33 -3.77 -7.79
CA SER A 172 -18.31 -4.84 -7.55
C SER A 172 -18.19 -5.47 -6.15
N ILE A 173 -17.05 -5.33 -5.51
CA ILE A 173 -16.76 -5.84 -4.17
C ILE A 173 -15.76 -4.91 -3.48
N SER A 174 -15.98 -4.67 -2.21
CA SER A 174 -15.08 -3.94 -1.31
C SER A 174 -14.86 -4.73 -0.04
N VAL A 175 -13.61 -4.87 0.35
CA VAL A 175 -13.21 -5.51 1.61
C VAL A 175 -12.34 -4.54 2.39
N VAL A 176 -12.72 -4.30 3.65
CA VAL A 176 -11.90 -3.54 4.60
C VAL A 176 -11.09 -4.48 5.47
N SER A 177 -9.82 -4.16 5.65
CA SER A 177 -8.86 -4.88 6.48
C SER A 177 -8.17 -3.94 7.45
N PHE A 178 -7.49 -4.49 8.44
CA PHE A 178 -6.65 -3.70 9.33
C PHE A 178 -5.43 -3.16 8.59
N CYS A 179 -5.01 -1.94 8.94
CA CYS A 179 -3.83 -1.31 8.33
C CYS A 179 -2.54 -2.01 8.78
N PRO A 180 -1.82 -2.71 7.90
CA PRO A 180 -0.61 -3.47 8.27
C PRO A 180 0.50 -2.56 8.82
N CYS A 181 0.67 -1.37 8.25
CA CYS A 181 1.69 -0.42 8.70
C CYS A 181 1.47 0.01 10.16
N ARG A 182 0.22 0.30 10.56
CA ARG A 182 -0.11 0.67 11.95
C ARG A 182 -0.04 -0.52 12.89
N GLN A 183 -0.53 -1.70 12.45
CA GLN A 183 -0.43 -2.94 13.24
C GLN A 183 1.03 -3.27 13.56
N MET A 184 1.92 -3.18 12.59
CA MET A 184 3.34 -3.41 12.76
C MET A 184 3.96 -2.41 13.76
N LYS A 185 3.66 -1.11 13.62
CA LYS A 185 4.14 -0.09 14.55
C LYS A 185 3.57 -0.28 15.96
N ASN A 186 2.29 -0.70 16.09
CA ASN A 186 1.70 -1.04 17.37
C ASN A 186 2.43 -2.21 18.04
N ALA A 187 2.78 -3.26 17.28
CA ALA A 187 3.46 -4.44 17.80
C ALA A 187 4.86 -4.15 18.39
N VAL A 188 5.46 -3.02 18.03
CA VAL A 188 6.74 -2.56 18.59
C VAL A 188 6.60 -1.36 19.53
N GLY A 189 5.38 -1.02 19.96
CA GLY A 189 5.13 0.09 20.89
C GLY A 189 5.34 1.50 20.29
N GLN A 190 5.36 1.62 18.94
CA GLN A 190 5.54 2.88 18.22
C GLN A 190 4.29 3.28 17.45
N GLY A 191 3.15 2.73 17.81
CA GLY A 191 1.87 3.01 17.14
C GLY A 191 1.36 4.43 17.35
N CYS A 192 0.34 4.78 16.58
CA CYS A 192 -0.42 6.02 16.73
C CYS A 192 -1.88 5.71 17.10
N GLY A 193 -2.62 6.72 17.54
CA GLY A 193 -4.03 6.58 17.95
C GLY A 193 -5.04 6.48 16.80
N HIS A 194 -4.59 6.47 15.53
CA HIS A 194 -5.48 6.44 14.37
C HIS A 194 -6.20 5.09 14.19
N SER A 195 -7.39 5.14 13.57
CA SER A 195 -8.21 3.99 13.24
C SER A 195 -7.44 2.92 12.47
N LEU A 196 -7.69 1.65 12.81
CA LEU A 196 -6.94 0.52 12.27
C LEU A 196 -7.64 -0.16 11.08
N GLU A 197 -8.97 -0.36 11.11
CA GLU A 197 -9.75 -1.03 10.05
C GLU A 197 -10.08 -0.04 8.93
N VAL A 198 -9.09 0.29 8.11
CA VAL A 198 -9.15 1.37 7.10
C VAL A 198 -8.37 1.06 5.81
N CYS A 199 -7.93 -0.18 5.62
CA CYS A 199 -7.22 -0.60 4.42
C CYS A 199 -8.20 -1.34 3.50
N PHE A 200 -8.54 -0.75 2.35
CA PHE A 200 -9.48 -1.36 1.41
C PHE A 200 -8.78 -2.11 0.30
N SER A 201 -9.37 -3.21 -0.10
CA SER A 201 -9.05 -3.95 -1.32
C SER A 201 -10.30 -4.13 -2.17
N PHE A 202 -10.12 -4.16 -3.49
CA PHE A 202 -11.17 -4.31 -4.48
C PHE A 202 -10.88 -5.48 -5.43
N GLY A 203 -11.87 -5.89 -6.21
CA GLY A 203 -11.71 -6.92 -7.25
C GLY A 203 -11.27 -8.29 -6.71
N SER A 204 -10.32 -8.93 -7.39
CA SER A 204 -9.87 -10.28 -7.05
C SER A 204 -9.15 -10.37 -5.70
N MET A 205 -8.43 -9.31 -5.31
CA MET A 205 -7.80 -9.25 -3.99
C MET A 205 -8.85 -9.19 -2.89
N ALA A 206 -9.89 -8.37 -3.03
CA ALA A 206 -10.99 -8.33 -2.07
C ALA A 206 -11.65 -9.70 -1.88
N ARG A 207 -11.94 -10.41 -2.98
CA ARG A 207 -12.49 -11.77 -2.91
C ARG A 207 -11.58 -12.71 -2.13
N TYR A 208 -10.30 -12.71 -2.46
CA TYR A 208 -9.30 -13.53 -1.77
C TYR A 208 -9.24 -13.23 -0.27
N LEU A 209 -9.22 -11.95 0.12
CA LEU A 209 -9.16 -11.55 1.53
C LEU A 209 -10.42 -11.97 2.30
N ALA A 210 -11.60 -11.82 1.70
CA ALA A 210 -12.87 -12.27 2.29
C ALA A 210 -12.90 -13.80 2.47
N ASP A 211 -12.49 -14.55 1.44
CA ASP A 211 -12.47 -16.01 1.45
C ASP A 211 -11.53 -16.57 2.53
N HIS A 212 -10.47 -15.87 2.89
CA HIS A 212 -9.47 -16.28 3.88
C HIS A 212 -9.57 -15.57 5.24
N GLY A 213 -10.63 -14.78 5.47
CA GLY A 213 -10.84 -14.07 6.74
C GLY A 213 -9.77 -13.03 7.07
N MET A 214 -9.14 -12.46 6.04
CA MET A 214 -8.13 -11.41 6.14
C MET A 214 -8.73 -10.00 6.07
N GLY A 215 -10.06 -9.90 5.93
CA GLY A 215 -10.81 -8.65 5.91
C GLY A 215 -12.30 -8.91 5.91
N ARG A 216 -13.07 -7.86 6.07
CA ARG A 216 -14.53 -7.88 6.13
C ARG A 216 -15.11 -7.26 4.86
N GLU A 217 -16.01 -7.99 4.18
CA GLU A 217 -16.76 -7.43 3.05
C GLU A 217 -17.68 -6.29 3.55
N VAL A 218 -17.67 -5.18 2.85
CA VAL A 218 -18.46 -3.99 3.17
C VAL A 218 -19.19 -3.48 1.94
N SER A 219 -20.32 -2.81 2.16
CA SER A 219 -21.03 -2.14 1.07
C SER A 219 -20.22 -0.95 0.54
N ILE A 220 -20.47 -0.57 -0.71
CA ILE A 220 -19.87 0.64 -1.31
C ILE A 220 -20.20 1.88 -0.47
N LYS A 221 -21.43 1.98 0.06
CA LYS A 221 -21.83 3.06 0.95
C LYS A 221 -20.97 3.11 2.20
N GLU A 222 -20.76 1.97 2.87
CA GLU A 222 -19.92 1.87 4.07
C GLU A 222 -18.45 2.21 3.75
N THR A 223 -17.94 1.77 2.58
CA THR A 223 -16.59 2.14 2.10
C THR A 223 -16.42 3.66 2.04
N LEU A 224 -17.38 4.37 1.45
CA LEU A 224 -17.37 5.83 1.36
C LEU A 224 -17.49 6.51 2.73
N GLU A 225 -18.29 5.95 3.64
CA GLU A 225 -18.44 6.46 5.01
C GLU A 225 -17.13 6.32 5.80
N ILE A 226 -16.46 5.16 5.72
CA ILE A 226 -15.16 4.95 6.37
C ILE A 226 -14.09 5.85 5.74
N ALA A 227 -14.02 5.95 4.40
CA ALA A 227 -13.07 6.83 3.72
C ALA A 227 -13.24 8.30 4.18
N LYS A 228 -14.50 8.78 4.27
CA LYS A 228 -14.79 10.12 4.78
C LYS A 228 -14.36 10.28 6.25
N ALA A 229 -14.62 9.30 7.11
CA ALA A 229 -14.17 9.35 8.51
C ALA A 229 -12.63 9.41 8.59
N CYS A 230 -11.92 8.73 7.69
CA CYS A 230 -10.47 8.81 7.57
C CYS A 230 -9.98 10.22 7.19
N GLU A 231 -10.68 10.92 6.27
CA GLU A 231 -10.37 12.33 5.95
C GLU A 231 -10.51 13.22 7.19
N GLU A 232 -11.59 13.03 7.96
CA GLU A 232 -11.86 13.79 9.20
C GLU A 232 -10.80 13.52 10.28
N GLU A 233 -10.30 12.29 10.32
CA GLU A 233 -9.23 11.84 11.24
C GLU A 233 -7.83 12.36 10.81
N GLY A 234 -7.66 12.89 9.60
CA GLY A 234 -6.39 13.39 9.08
C GLY A 234 -5.56 12.33 8.36
N LEU A 235 -6.19 11.33 7.77
CA LEU A 235 -5.54 10.29 6.98
C LEU A 235 -5.57 10.62 5.48
N ALA A 236 -4.41 10.53 4.84
CA ALA A 236 -4.25 10.77 3.40
C ALA A 236 -4.65 9.53 2.59
N HIS A 237 -5.35 9.71 1.48
CA HIS A 237 -5.70 8.64 0.55
C HIS A 237 -4.52 8.28 -0.34
N CYS A 238 -4.27 6.97 -0.48
CA CYS A 238 -3.21 6.42 -1.31
C CYS A 238 -3.74 5.23 -2.12
N VAL A 239 -3.49 5.24 -3.43
CA VAL A 239 -3.94 4.21 -4.40
C VAL A 239 -2.78 3.79 -5.30
N GLU A 240 -2.98 2.77 -6.15
CA GLU A 240 -2.00 2.42 -7.18
C GLU A 240 -1.80 3.60 -8.15
N ASN A 241 -0.55 3.79 -8.59
CA ASN A 241 -0.18 4.84 -9.53
C ASN A 241 -0.40 4.38 -10.99
N ILE A 242 -1.64 3.98 -11.29
CA ILE A 242 -2.05 3.47 -12.62
C ILE A 242 -3.40 4.09 -12.95
N ASP A 243 -3.50 4.71 -14.14
CA ASP A 243 -4.76 5.29 -14.61
C ASP A 243 -5.83 4.21 -14.81
N GLY A 244 -7.06 4.53 -14.44
CA GLY A 244 -8.23 3.65 -14.59
C GLY A 244 -8.23 2.41 -13.67
N TYR A 245 -7.22 2.19 -12.81
CA TYR A 245 -7.13 1.04 -11.93
C TYR A 245 -7.28 1.43 -10.45
N LEU A 246 -8.15 0.71 -9.74
CA LEU A 246 -8.32 0.83 -8.29
C LEU A 246 -8.40 -0.58 -7.68
N GLY A 247 -7.27 -1.11 -7.24
CA GLY A 247 -7.20 -2.39 -6.53
C GLY A 247 -7.13 -2.20 -5.01
N THR A 248 -6.64 -1.04 -4.57
CA THR A 248 -6.42 -0.72 -3.17
C THR A 248 -6.77 0.75 -2.89
N LEU A 249 -7.35 1.01 -1.71
CA LEU A 249 -7.41 2.34 -1.11
C LEU A 249 -6.84 2.25 0.31
N CYS A 250 -5.67 2.86 0.50
CA CYS A 250 -5.06 3.03 1.81
C CYS A 250 -5.42 4.39 2.40
N ASN A 251 -5.60 4.45 3.72
CA ASN A 251 -5.81 5.67 4.49
C ASN A 251 -4.61 5.86 5.43
N CYS A 252 -3.70 6.74 5.05
CA CYS A 252 -2.32 6.78 5.51
C CYS A 252 -2.04 7.93 6.47
N CYS A 253 -1.36 7.65 7.59
CA CYS A 253 -0.79 8.65 8.49
C CYS A 253 0.70 8.89 8.21
N GLY A 254 1.22 10.03 8.60
CA GLY A 254 2.61 10.42 8.41
C GLY A 254 3.63 9.67 9.29
N CYS A 255 3.17 8.96 10.33
CA CYS A 255 4.03 8.32 11.32
C CYS A 255 4.23 6.81 11.12
N CYS A 256 3.25 6.10 10.53
CA CYS A 256 3.29 4.64 10.40
C CYS A 256 3.37 4.16 8.96
N CYS A 257 2.81 4.92 7.99
CA CYS A 257 2.68 4.46 6.62
C CYS A 257 4.04 4.15 6.00
N LEU A 258 4.19 2.94 5.46
CA LEU A 258 5.41 2.50 4.79
C LEU A 258 5.89 3.50 3.72
N PHE A 259 5.00 3.97 2.86
CA PHE A 259 5.34 4.85 1.74
C PHE A 259 5.61 6.30 2.18
N ILE A 260 4.73 6.88 3.01
CA ILE A 260 4.88 8.27 3.49
C ILE A 260 6.12 8.39 4.38
N ASP A 261 6.33 7.47 5.32
CA ASP A 261 7.46 7.50 6.22
C ASP A 261 8.80 7.25 5.48
N THR A 262 8.80 6.38 4.47
CA THR A 262 9.97 6.19 3.59
C THR A 262 10.32 7.48 2.85
N LYS A 263 9.33 8.15 2.23
CA LYS A 263 9.57 9.42 1.55
C LYS A 263 10.03 10.51 2.51
N LYS A 264 9.37 10.65 3.66
CA LYS A 264 9.63 11.72 4.64
C LYS A 264 10.97 11.56 5.34
N ARG A 265 11.28 10.36 5.85
CA ARG A 265 12.47 10.13 6.69
C ARG A 265 13.69 9.66 5.93
N LEU A 266 13.50 8.80 4.92
CA LEU A 266 14.61 8.23 4.17
C LEU A 266 14.90 9.02 2.88
N GLY A 267 14.01 9.94 2.47
CA GLY A 267 14.19 10.77 1.28
C GLY A 267 13.93 10.03 -0.05
N PHE A 268 13.56 8.75 -0.02
CA PHE A 268 13.30 7.97 -1.23
C PHE A 268 11.95 8.34 -1.85
N ASN A 269 11.88 8.40 -3.18
CA ASN A 269 10.65 8.73 -3.91
C ASN A 269 9.69 7.51 -4.00
N ALA A 270 9.31 6.95 -2.84
CA ALA A 270 8.47 5.77 -2.74
C ALA A 270 6.99 6.00 -3.08
N LEU A 271 6.57 7.27 -3.24
CA LEU A 271 5.18 7.68 -3.39
C LEU A 271 5.06 8.85 -4.36
N ALA A 272 4.25 8.72 -5.40
CA ALA A 272 3.91 9.83 -6.29
C ALA A 272 2.98 10.81 -5.57
N PRO A 273 3.25 12.13 -5.62
CA PRO A 273 2.29 13.13 -5.15
C PRO A 273 1.06 13.17 -6.04
N SER A 274 -0.02 13.81 -5.58
CA SER A 274 -1.17 14.16 -6.42
C SER A 274 -0.79 15.21 -7.48
N ALA A 275 -1.71 15.50 -8.41
CA ALA A 275 -1.54 16.57 -9.38
C ALA A 275 -1.66 17.99 -8.77
N HIS A 276 -1.71 18.09 -7.43
CA HIS A 276 -1.94 19.34 -6.72
C HIS A 276 -0.82 19.70 -5.74
N LEU A 277 -0.75 20.98 -5.40
CA LEU A 277 0.05 21.58 -4.34
C LEU A 277 -0.83 22.41 -3.42
N ALA A 278 -0.52 22.44 -2.13
CA ALA A 278 -1.16 23.36 -1.20
C ALA A 278 -0.64 24.79 -1.44
N HIS A 279 -1.55 25.72 -1.53
CA HIS A 279 -1.27 27.16 -1.65
C HIS A 279 -1.93 27.91 -0.50
N VAL A 280 -1.20 28.84 0.14
CA VAL A 280 -1.69 29.63 1.28
C VAL A 280 -1.96 31.05 0.83
N THR A 281 -3.19 31.53 1.01
CA THR A 281 -3.57 32.96 0.87
C THR A 281 -3.27 33.65 2.20
N LEU A 282 -2.15 34.36 2.26
CA LEU A 282 -1.63 34.92 3.51
C LEU A 282 -2.57 35.95 4.13
N GLU A 283 -3.30 36.70 3.31
CA GLU A 283 -4.26 37.73 3.75
C GLU A 283 -5.45 37.15 4.51
N ALA A 284 -5.80 35.90 4.23
CA ALA A 284 -6.88 35.16 4.91
C ALA A 284 -6.38 34.32 6.09
N CYS A 285 -5.06 34.15 6.22
CA CYS A 285 -4.46 33.25 7.20
C CYS A 285 -4.36 33.89 8.59
N THR A 286 -5.00 33.29 9.59
CA THR A 286 -4.91 33.70 11.00
C THR A 286 -3.73 33.08 11.75
N ALA A 287 -2.89 32.30 11.08
CA ALA A 287 -1.74 31.60 11.67
C ALA A 287 -2.08 30.68 12.85
N CYS A 288 -3.25 30.03 12.81
CA CYS A 288 -3.74 29.14 13.89
C CYS A 288 -2.93 27.85 14.06
N GLY A 289 -2.09 27.43 13.07
CA GLY A 289 -1.24 26.23 13.14
C GLY A 289 -1.92 24.93 12.74
N GLU A 290 -3.25 24.86 12.62
CA GLU A 290 -4.01 23.62 12.33
C GLU A 290 -3.47 22.85 11.11
N CYS A 291 -3.05 23.54 10.06
CA CYS A 291 -2.49 22.93 8.86
C CYS A 291 -1.09 22.30 9.07
N ILE A 292 -0.33 22.80 10.04
CA ILE A 292 1.00 22.26 10.40
C ILE A 292 0.80 20.89 11.05
N ASP A 293 -0.07 20.82 12.06
CA ASP A 293 -0.34 19.60 12.84
C ASP A 293 -0.94 18.49 11.97
N ARG A 294 -1.73 18.86 10.94
CA ARG A 294 -2.37 17.92 10.03
C ARG A 294 -1.50 17.48 8.85
N CYS A 295 -0.35 18.09 8.65
CA CYS A 295 0.47 17.75 7.50
C CYS A 295 1.23 16.42 7.70
N PRO A 296 0.90 15.32 6.98
CA PRO A 296 1.56 14.03 7.18
C PRO A 296 3.03 14.05 6.74
N MET A 297 3.42 15.05 5.95
CA MET A 297 4.77 15.23 5.42
C MET A 297 5.58 16.29 6.19
N GLU A 298 4.97 16.99 7.15
CA GLU A 298 5.60 18.13 7.83
C GLU A 298 6.07 19.22 6.83
N ALA A 299 5.37 19.33 5.70
CA ALA A 299 5.70 20.24 4.59
C ALA A 299 5.26 21.69 4.83
N ILE A 300 4.53 21.97 5.91
CA ILE A 300 4.04 23.30 6.26
C ILE A 300 4.75 23.76 7.52
N THR A 301 5.39 24.93 7.44
CA THR A 301 6.13 25.52 8.57
C THR A 301 5.75 26.97 8.75
N GLN A 302 5.86 27.45 9.97
CA GLN A 302 5.77 28.88 10.29
C GLN A 302 7.08 29.30 10.96
N PRO A 303 7.91 30.07 10.27
CA PRO A 303 9.09 30.67 10.88
C PRO A 303 8.69 31.64 12.00
N ASP A 304 9.55 31.85 12.99
CA ASP A 304 9.33 32.80 14.07
C ASP A 304 8.92 34.16 13.50
N HIS A 305 7.69 34.64 13.84
CA HIS A 305 7.07 35.87 13.37
C HIS A 305 6.94 36.03 11.83
N GLY A 306 7.09 34.91 11.07
CA GLY A 306 6.95 34.93 9.62
C GLY A 306 5.64 34.34 9.10
N PRO A 307 5.37 34.49 7.79
CA PRO A 307 4.21 33.86 7.17
C PRO A 307 4.37 32.35 7.08
N LEU A 308 3.25 31.62 6.98
CA LEU A 308 3.25 30.20 6.67
C LEU A 308 3.97 29.93 5.34
N LYS A 309 4.75 28.86 5.29
CA LYS A 309 5.45 28.39 4.10
C LYS A 309 5.11 26.93 3.83
N VAL A 310 4.90 26.60 2.57
CA VAL A 310 4.75 25.25 2.07
C VAL A 310 6.02 24.85 1.35
N ASP A 311 6.65 23.75 1.79
CA ASP A 311 7.72 23.11 1.04
C ASP A 311 7.09 22.28 -0.10
N GLU A 312 7.19 22.78 -1.33
CA GLU A 312 6.61 22.16 -2.52
C GLU A 312 7.22 20.78 -2.84
N GLN A 313 8.47 20.54 -2.45
CA GLN A 313 9.15 19.26 -2.67
C GLN A 313 8.64 18.19 -1.70
N GLN A 314 8.31 18.59 -0.47
CA GLN A 314 7.76 17.70 0.54
C GLN A 314 6.23 17.55 0.40
N CYS A 315 5.54 18.57 -0.12
CA CYS A 315 4.09 18.53 -0.27
C CYS A 315 3.66 17.41 -1.22
N ILE A 316 2.83 16.50 -0.74
CA ILE A 316 2.27 15.38 -1.53
C ILE A 316 0.88 15.70 -2.11
N GLY A 317 0.34 16.89 -1.87
CA GLY A 317 -0.94 17.35 -2.42
C GLY A 317 -2.16 16.58 -1.88
N CYS A 318 -2.11 16.04 -0.65
CA CYS A 318 -3.20 15.25 -0.06
C CYS A 318 -4.44 16.07 0.32
N GLY A 319 -4.35 17.39 0.41
CA GLY A 319 -5.47 18.28 0.69
C GLY A 319 -5.94 18.34 2.14
N LEU A 320 -5.33 17.60 3.08
CA LEU A 320 -5.75 17.60 4.49
C LEU A 320 -5.69 19.00 5.12
N CYS A 321 -4.66 19.77 4.82
CA CYS A 321 -4.54 21.15 5.29
C CYS A 321 -5.65 22.08 4.74
N SER A 322 -6.02 21.93 3.47
CA SER A 322 -7.11 22.69 2.85
C SER A 322 -8.47 22.29 3.43
N ALA A 323 -8.73 20.97 3.54
CA ALA A 323 -9.99 20.43 4.04
C ALA A 323 -10.33 20.86 5.48
N HIS A 324 -9.31 21.21 6.28
CA HIS A 324 -9.46 21.52 7.70
C HIS A 324 -9.09 22.96 8.07
N CYS A 325 -8.76 23.80 7.08
CA CYS A 325 -8.50 25.23 7.35
C CYS A 325 -9.80 25.95 7.74
N PRO A 326 -9.93 26.46 8.98
CA PRO A 326 -11.14 27.14 9.42
C PRO A 326 -11.42 28.43 8.63
N GLU A 327 -10.37 29.10 8.19
CA GLU A 327 -10.45 30.35 7.43
C GLU A 327 -10.47 30.14 5.90
N GLN A 328 -10.46 28.88 5.45
CA GLN A 328 -10.35 28.54 4.01
C GLN A 328 -9.17 29.25 3.30
N ALA A 329 -8.13 29.57 4.08
CA ALA A 329 -6.93 30.26 3.59
C ALA A 329 -5.99 29.34 2.80
N ILE A 330 -6.25 28.02 2.75
CA ILE A 330 -5.45 27.05 2.00
C ILE A 330 -6.31 26.42 0.92
N THR A 331 -5.82 26.47 -0.31
CA THR A 331 -6.43 25.83 -1.48
C THR A 331 -5.45 24.87 -2.11
N LEU A 332 -5.95 23.94 -2.95
CA LEU A 332 -5.13 23.12 -3.82
C LEU A 332 -4.99 23.80 -5.18
N MET A 333 -3.78 23.90 -5.68
CA MET A 333 -3.45 24.45 -7.00
C MET A 333 -2.81 23.36 -7.86
N PRO A 334 -3.05 23.33 -9.19
CA PRO A 334 -2.42 22.37 -10.08
C PRO A 334 -0.89 22.41 -9.97
N ARG A 335 -0.28 21.23 -9.88
CA ARG A 335 1.18 21.06 -9.89
C ARG A 335 1.72 21.24 -11.31
N GLN A 336 2.86 21.91 -11.41
CA GLN A 336 3.59 22.08 -12.67
C GLN A 336 5.01 21.49 -12.53
N PRO A 337 5.46 20.58 -13.41
CA PRO A 337 4.66 19.92 -14.48
C PRO A 337 3.56 18.99 -13.91
N ALA A 338 2.57 18.71 -14.74
CA ALA A 338 1.53 17.74 -14.39
C ALA A 338 2.11 16.37 -14.03
N ASN A 339 1.49 15.70 -13.06
CA ASN A 339 1.93 14.38 -12.56
C ASN A 339 0.78 13.37 -12.68
N ASP A 340 0.37 13.10 -13.92
CA ASP A 340 -0.71 12.17 -14.22
C ASP A 340 -0.24 10.71 -14.02
N PRO A 341 -1.14 9.80 -13.57
CA PRO A 341 -0.80 8.38 -13.52
C PRO A 341 -0.65 7.84 -14.95
N PRO A 342 0.34 6.95 -15.20
CA PRO A 342 0.46 6.27 -16.47
C PRO A 342 -0.62 5.23 -16.66
N ASP A 343 -0.89 4.83 -17.89
CA ASP A 343 -1.59 3.58 -18.18
C ASP A 343 -0.76 2.36 -17.71
N LEU A 344 -1.40 1.19 -17.61
CA LEU A 344 -0.76 -0.03 -17.11
C LEU A 344 0.46 -0.45 -17.94
N GLY A 345 0.43 -0.32 -19.26
CA GLY A 345 1.53 -0.69 -20.15
C GLY A 345 2.78 0.15 -19.86
N THR A 346 2.61 1.46 -19.92
CA THR A 346 3.67 2.44 -19.59
C THR A 346 4.20 2.25 -18.16
N PHE A 347 3.30 1.97 -17.19
CA PHE A 347 3.71 1.70 -15.81
C PHE A 347 4.64 0.49 -15.73
N LEU A 348 4.27 -0.63 -16.36
CA LEU A 348 5.07 -1.87 -16.36
C LEU A 348 6.42 -1.68 -17.05
N GLU A 349 6.44 -1.03 -18.23
CA GLU A 349 7.68 -0.72 -18.95
C GLU A 349 8.66 0.07 -18.07
N ARG A 350 8.21 1.14 -17.41
CA ARG A 350 9.06 2.01 -16.58
C ARG A 350 9.48 1.38 -15.26
N LYS A 351 8.72 0.41 -14.75
CA LYS A 351 9.03 -0.30 -13.49
C LYS A 351 9.97 -1.47 -13.69
N LEU A 352 9.93 -2.11 -14.87
CA LEU A 352 10.72 -3.30 -15.19
C LEU A 352 12.02 -2.95 -15.98
N ALA A 353 12.19 -1.70 -16.40
CA ALA A 353 13.42 -1.20 -17.02
C ALA A 353 14.52 -0.99 -15.97
#